data_e60651782c7ba392f120e52d0391500b
#
_entry.id   e60651782c7ba392f120e52d0391500b
#
_cell.length_a   1.000
_cell.length_b   1.000
_cell.length_c   1.000
_cell.angle_alpha   90.00
_cell.angle_beta   90.00
_cell.angle_gamma   90.00
#
_symmetry.space_group_name_H-M   'P 1'
#
loop_
_entity.id
_entity.type
_entity.pdbx_description
1 polymer ?
#
loop_
_entity_poly.entity_id
_entity_poly.type
_entity_poly.pdbx_seq_one_letter_code
_entity_poly.pdbx_strand_id
1 'polypeptide(L)'
;TVHLEGGEALPYSELVLALGAELIRPPIGGDAAEDVLGVNDLDDYRRFQDLLAAKGARKVAIIGAGLIGCEFTNDLLNGGFTVEAVDPMGWCLPTLLPEQSGRAVQAALEEKGATFHFGPLATEVNRVGEGYAVTLNNGDTIEADAVLCAVGVRPRTTLASEAGIEVNRG
;
A
#
# COMPACT_ATOMS: atom_id res chain seq x y z
N THR A 1 29.36 19.85 -1.41
CA THR A 1 29.15 19.91 0.06
C THR A 1 27.72 19.56 0.38
N VAL A 2 27.49 18.71 1.38
CA VAL A 2 26.16 18.41 1.92
C VAL A 2 25.98 19.24 3.20
N HIS A 3 24.86 19.93 3.32
CA HIS A 3 24.47 20.67 4.50
C HIS A 3 23.50 19.83 5.35
N LEU A 4 23.83 19.62 6.61
CA LEU A 4 22.99 18.91 7.57
C LEU A 4 22.02 19.85 8.26
N GLU A 5 20.96 19.32 8.81
CA GLU A 5 19.92 20.07 9.50
C GLU A 5 20.45 20.87 10.71
N GLY A 6 21.55 20.47 11.33
CA GLY A 6 22.26 21.20 12.39
C GLY A 6 23.18 22.34 11.91
N GLY A 7 23.22 22.64 10.62
CA GLY A 7 24.09 23.68 10.02
C GLY A 7 25.53 23.23 9.75
N GLU A 8 25.89 21.98 10.05
CA GLU A 8 27.17 21.39 9.67
C GLU A 8 27.25 21.18 8.17
N ALA A 9 28.41 21.44 7.58
CA ALA A 9 28.67 21.26 6.15
C ALA A 9 29.73 20.19 5.93
N LEU A 10 29.36 19.11 5.25
CA LEU A 10 30.23 17.98 4.95
C LEU A 10 30.76 18.06 3.51
N PRO A 11 32.07 18.28 3.32
CA PRO A 11 32.68 18.19 2.00
C PRO A 11 32.74 16.73 1.53
N TYR A 12 32.57 16.52 0.24
CA TYR A 12 32.72 15.19 -0.39
C TYR A 12 33.43 15.30 -1.73
N SER A 13 34.09 14.22 -2.14
CA SER A 13 34.60 14.02 -3.51
C SER A 13 33.57 13.33 -4.39
N GLU A 14 32.81 12.40 -3.82
CA GLU A 14 31.73 11.68 -4.47
C GLU A 14 30.53 11.61 -3.51
N LEU A 15 29.31 11.71 -4.06
CA LEU A 15 28.06 11.66 -3.30
C LEU A 15 27.11 10.66 -3.94
N VAL A 16 26.58 9.75 -3.13
CA VAL A 16 25.51 8.82 -3.52
C VAL A 16 24.21 9.25 -2.84
N LEU A 17 23.18 9.53 -3.63
CA LEU A 17 21.84 9.79 -3.13
C LEU A 17 21.05 8.47 -3.08
N ALA A 18 20.73 8.01 -1.88
CA ALA A 18 20.00 6.76 -1.64
C ALA A 18 18.80 7.03 -0.72
N LEU A 19 17.90 7.92 -1.14
CA LEU A 19 16.83 8.49 -0.33
C LEU A 19 15.58 7.59 -0.24
N GLY A 20 15.59 6.45 -0.92
CA GLY A 20 14.48 5.51 -0.93
C GLY A 20 13.24 6.03 -1.66
N ALA A 21 12.09 5.56 -1.22
CA ALA A 21 10.80 5.86 -1.82
C ALA A 21 9.79 6.32 -0.77
N GLU A 22 8.68 6.86 -1.23
CA GLU A 22 7.54 7.22 -0.41
C GLU A 22 6.26 6.53 -0.92
N LEU A 23 5.32 6.30 -0.03
CA LEU A 23 4.04 5.69 -0.36
C LEU A 23 3.23 6.58 -1.30
N ILE A 24 2.65 5.98 -2.32
CA ILE A 24 1.61 6.63 -3.11
C ILE A 24 0.33 6.60 -2.28
N ARG A 25 -0.27 7.78 -2.07
CA ARG A 25 -1.57 7.91 -1.41
C ARG A 25 -2.59 8.32 -2.45
N PRO A 26 -3.50 7.41 -2.85
CA PRO A 26 -4.58 7.75 -3.77
C PRO A 26 -5.55 8.72 -3.09
N PRO A 27 -6.29 9.53 -3.85
CA PRO A 27 -7.26 10.46 -3.32
C PRO A 27 -8.51 9.68 -2.84
N ILE A 28 -8.48 9.21 -1.61
CA ILE A 28 -9.58 8.51 -0.94
C ILE A 28 -10.27 9.51 -0.02
N GLY A 29 -11.60 9.61 -0.15
CA GLY A 29 -12.44 10.41 0.74
C GLY A 29 -12.92 9.63 1.96
N GLY A 30 -13.88 10.25 2.69
CA GLY A 30 -14.48 9.66 3.87
C GLY A 30 -13.86 10.13 5.18
N ASP A 31 -14.54 9.87 6.29
CA ASP A 31 -14.15 10.35 7.62
C ASP A 31 -13.01 9.53 8.25
N ALA A 32 -12.63 8.42 7.61
CA ALA A 32 -11.53 7.56 8.00
C ALA A 32 -10.39 7.48 6.95
N ALA A 33 -10.35 8.40 5.99
CA ALA A 33 -9.30 8.41 4.96
C ALA A 33 -7.88 8.45 5.54
N GLU A 34 -7.69 9.19 6.64
CA GLU A 34 -6.39 9.30 7.34
C GLU A 34 -6.03 8.05 8.16
N ASP A 35 -7.00 7.18 8.45
CA ASP A 35 -6.76 5.91 9.15
C ASP A 35 -6.24 4.80 8.21
N VAL A 36 -6.28 5.04 6.89
CA VAL A 36 -5.77 4.10 5.89
C VAL A 36 -4.26 4.00 6.02
N LEU A 37 -3.78 2.85 6.46
CA LEU A 37 -2.36 2.62 6.66
C LEU A 37 -1.65 2.26 5.34
N GLY A 38 -0.38 2.61 5.25
CA GLY A 38 0.53 2.08 4.26
C GLY A 38 1.80 1.65 4.96
N VAL A 39 2.51 0.69 4.42
CA VAL A 39 3.73 0.14 5.01
C VAL A 39 4.89 0.32 4.03
N ASN A 40 5.88 1.11 4.42
CA ASN A 40 7.09 1.37 3.64
C ASN A 40 8.38 1.15 4.46
N ASP A 41 8.27 1.14 5.77
CA ASP A 41 9.38 0.90 6.69
C ASP A 41 8.95 0.09 7.91
N LEU A 42 9.90 -0.18 8.83
CA LEU A 42 9.65 -0.96 10.03
C LEU A 42 8.73 -0.27 11.04
N ASP A 43 8.70 1.06 11.07
CA ASP A 43 7.83 1.81 11.97
C ASP A 43 6.39 1.80 11.45
N ASP A 44 6.19 1.88 10.14
CA ASP A 44 4.89 1.66 9.51
C ASP A 44 4.38 0.24 9.77
N TYR A 45 5.26 -0.77 9.60
CA TYR A 45 4.91 -2.16 9.88
C TYR A 45 4.52 -2.39 11.34
N ARG A 46 5.26 -1.79 12.27
CA ARG A 46 4.92 -1.86 13.70
C ARG A 46 3.55 -1.24 13.97
N ARG A 47 3.28 -0.04 13.44
CA ARG A 47 1.97 0.62 13.57
C ARG A 47 0.83 -0.26 13.04
N PHE A 48 1.05 -0.92 11.91
CA PHE A 48 0.07 -1.84 11.33
C PHE A 48 -0.17 -3.05 12.25
N GLN A 49 0.88 -3.70 12.77
CA GLN A 49 0.75 -4.81 13.71
C GLN A 49 0.06 -4.40 15.01
N ASP A 50 0.43 -3.23 15.56
CA ASP A 50 -0.17 -2.70 16.79
C ASP A 50 -1.67 -2.42 16.60
N LEU A 51 -2.07 -1.89 15.44
CA LEU A 51 -3.48 -1.67 15.10
C LEU A 51 -4.25 -3.01 15.05
N LEU A 52 -3.71 -4.01 14.35
CA LEU A 52 -4.35 -5.33 14.24
C LEU A 52 -4.54 -5.97 15.62
N ALA A 53 -3.52 -5.89 16.48
CA ALA A 53 -3.56 -6.44 17.83
C ALA A 53 -4.54 -5.67 18.74
N ALA A 54 -4.49 -4.34 18.74
CA ALA A 54 -5.33 -3.49 19.59
C ALA A 54 -6.82 -3.64 19.29
N LYS A 55 -7.17 -3.78 18.01
CA LYS A 55 -8.56 -4.00 17.58
C LYS A 55 -9.02 -5.47 17.68
N GLY A 56 -8.10 -6.41 17.92
CA GLY A 56 -8.41 -7.83 17.76
C GLY A 56 -8.90 -8.14 16.34
N ALA A 57 -8.32 -7.42 15.35
CA ALA A 57 -8.74 -7.47 13.97
C ALA A 57 -8.76 -8.89 13.41
N ARG A 58 -9.74 -9.17 12.57
CA ARG A 58 -9.91 -10.46 11.88
C ARG A 58 -9.98 -10.29 10.37
N LYS A 59 -10.44 -9.15 9.89
CA LYS A 59 -10.63 -8.85 8.47
C LYS A 59 -9.88 -7.59 8.08
N VAL A 60 -9.10 -7.70 7.00
CA VAL A 60 -8.31 -6.59 6.44
C VAL A 60 -8.75 -6.33 5.01
N ALA A 61 -9.08 -5.08 4.70
CA ALA A 61 -9.24 -4.62 3.34
C ALA A 61 -7.89 -4.13 2.80
N ILE A 62 -7.53 -4.55 1.59
CA ILE A 62 -6.30 -4.11 0.90
C ILE A 62 -6.68 -3.33 -0.35
N ILE A 63 -6.16 -2.11 -0.47
CA ILE A 63 -6.30 -1.29 -1.67
C ILE A 63 -5.03 -1.46 -2.50
N GLY A 64 -5.15 -2.19 -3.61
CA GLY A 64 -4.06 -2.56 -4.52
C GLY A 64 -3.75 -4.06 -4.51
N ALA A 65 -3.70 -4.69 -5.69
CA ALA A 65 -3.31 -6.09 -5.92
C ALA A 65 -1.99 -6.19 -6.73
N GLY A 66 -1.11 -5.20 -6.56
CA GLY A 66 0.27 -5.22 -7.02
C GLY A 66 1.15 -6.14 -6.16
N LEU A 67 2.49 -6.03 -6.31
CA LEU A 67 3.45 -6.89 -5.60
C LEU A 67 3.22 -6.85 -4.07
N ILE A 68 3.27 -5.66 -3.49
CA ILE A 68 3.10 -5.47 -2.05
C ILE A 68 1.73 -5.94 -1.57
N GLY A 69 0.65 -5.62 -2.32
CA GLY A 69 -0.70 -6.03 -1.98
C GLY A 69 -0.87 -7.55 -1.96
N CYS A 70 -0.31 -8.26 -2.94
CA CYS A 70 -0.35 -9.73 -2.98
C CYS A 70 0.50 -10.38 -1.88
N GLU A 71 1.67 -9.80 -1.54
CA GLU A 71 2.50 -10.27 -0.43
C GLU A 71 1.77 -10.14 0.91
N PHE A 72 1.22 -8.94 1.21
CA PHE A 72 0.40 -8.76 2.43
C PHE A 72 -0.84 -9.65 2.44
N THR A 73 -1.50 -9.85 1.29
CA THR A 73 -2.63 -10.78 1.20
C THR A 73 -2.21 -12.18 1.63
N ASN A 74 -1.11 -12.70 1.07
CA ASN A 74 -0.61 -14.03 1.44
C ASN A 74 -0.24 -14.14 2.92
N ASP A 75 0.46 -13.14 3.44
CA ASP A 75 0.96 -13.18 4.82
C ASP A 75 -0.18 -13.03 5.85
N LEU A 76 -1.16 -12.17 5.59
CA LEU A 76 -2.34 -12.03 6.43
C LEU A 76 -3.18 -13.31 6.43
N LEU A 77 -3.39 -13.95 5.28
CA LEU A 77 -4.09 -15.25 5.21
C LEU A 77 -3.34 -16.33 6.00
N ASN A 78 -2.01 -16.39 5.89
CA ASN A 78 -1.19 -17.32 6.69
C ASN A 78 -1.26 -16.97 8.19
N GLY A 79 -1.48 -15.72 8.55
CA GLY A 79 -1.72 -15.23 9.91
C GLY A 79 -3.14 -15.48 10.44
N GLY A 80 -4.02 -16.08 9.64
CA GLY A 80 -5.41 -16.39 10.03
C GLY A 80 -6.39 -15.22 9.89
N PHE A 81 -6.03 -14.17 9.15
CA PHE A 81 -6.94 -13.07 8.81
C PHE A 81 -7.78 -13.42 7.59
N THR A 82 -8.94 -12.80 7.48
CA THR A 82 -9.72 -12.73 6.24
C THR A 82 -9.27 -11.50 5.45
N VAL A 83 -9.07 -11.63 4.14
CA VAL A 83 -8.59 -10.54 3.30
C VAL A 83 -9.52 -10.32 2.11
N GLU A 84 -9.92 -9.06 1.92
CA GLU A 84 -10.55 -8.59 0.69
C GLU A 84 -9.67 -7.51 0.06
N ALA A 85 -9.29 -7.68 -1.21
CA ALA A 85 -8.45 -6.73 -1.93
C ALA A 85 -9.21 -6.12 -3.12
N VAL A 86 -9.03 -4.81 -3.34
CA VAL A 86 -9.60 -4.09 -4.48
C VAL A 86 -8.50 -3.51 -5.36
N ASP A 87 -8.61 -3.69 -6.68
CA ASP A 87 -7.66 -3.14 -7.65
C ASP A 87 -8.37 -2.85 -8.98
N PRO A 88 -8.17 -1.66 -9.60
CA PRO A 88 -8.82 -1.31 -10.87
C PRO A 88 -8.35 -2.14 -12.06
N MET A 89 -7.22 -2.83 -11.92
CA MET A 89 -6.72 -3.73 -12.95
C MET A 89 -7.47 -5.08 -12.90
N GLY A 90 -7.22 -5.95 -13.86
CA GLY A 90 -8.06 -7.15 -14.07
C GLY A 90 -7.56 -8.43 -13.40
N TRP A 91 -6.38 -8.45 -12.81
CA TRP A 91 -5.73 -9.62 -12.17
C TRP A 91 -4.62 -9.21 -11.21
N CYS A 92 -4.10 -10.15 -10.42
CA CYS A 92 -2.98 -9.91 -9.52
C CYS A 92 -1.68 -9.59 -10.26
N LEU A 93 -0.87 -8.65 -9.73
CA LEU A 93 0.44 -8.27 -10.26
C LEU A 93 0.38 -7.76 -11.73
N PRO A 94 -0.59 -6.91 -12.12
CA PRO A 94 -0.86 -6.63 -13.53
C PRO A 94 0.27 -5.87 -14.24
N THR A 95 1.12 -5.17 -13.49
CA THR A 95 2.29 -4.45 -14.03
C THR A 95 3.54 -5.32 -14.17
N LEU A 96 3.54 -6.51 -13.56
CA LEU A 96 4.69 -7.41 -13.49
C LEU A 96 4.48 -8.72 -14.25
N LEU A 97 3.25 -9.19 -14.32
CA LEU A 97 2.91 -10.49 -14.90
C LEU A 97 1.91 -10.36 -16.06
N PRO A 98 2.06 -11.18 -17.10
CA PRO A 98 0.99 -11.40 -18.09
C PRO A 98 -0.28 -11.92 -17.41
N GLU A 99 -1.44 -11.65 -18.01
CA GLU A 99 -2.75 -12.03 -17.48
C GLU A 99 -2.84 -13.48 -17.00
N GLN A 100 -2.38 -14.42 -17.82
CA GLN A 100 -2.41 -15.85 -17.46
C GLN A 100 -1.69 -16.16 -16.15
N SER A 101 -0.50 -15.58 -15.95
CA SER A 101 0.29 -15.78 -14.72
C SER A 101 -0.32 -15.03 -13.54
N GLY A 102 -0.81 -13.80 -13.76
CA GLY A 102 -1.47 -13.02 -12.72
C GLY A 102 -2.76 -13.68 -12.23
N ARG A 103 -3.55 -14.27 -13.13
CA ARG A 103 -4.74 -15.06 -12.75
C ARG A 103 -4.39 -16.35 -12.01
N ALA A 104 -3.25 -16.97 -12.30
CA ALA A 104 -2.79 -18.13 -11.53
C ALA A 104 -2.41 -17.74 -10.08
N VAL A 105 -1.77 -16.57 -9.89
CA VAL A 105 -1.52 -16.01 -8.54
C VAL A 105 -2.84 -15.70 -7.83
N GLN A 106 -3.77 -15.04 -8.52
CA GLN A 106 -5.11 -14.76 -8.00
C GLN A 106 -5.79 -16.05 -7.51
N ALA A 107 -5.89 -17.08 -8.36
CA ALA A 107 -6.52 -18.33 -7.99
C ALA A 107 -5.87 -19.01 -6.77
N ALA A 108 -4.54 -18.97 -6.67
CA ALA A 108 -3.82 -19.52 -5.53
C ALA A 108 -4.11 -18.75 -4.21
N LEU A 109 -4.28 -17.44 -4.27
CA LEU A 109 -4.65 -16.64 -3.10
C LEU A 109 -6.14 -16.80 -2.75
N GLU A 110 -7.02 -16.92 -3.74
CA GLU A 110 -8.44 -17.21 -3.55
C GLU A 110 -8.66 -18.61 -2.93
N GLU A 111 -7.88 -19.61 -3.34
CA GLU A 111 -7.89 -20.94 -2.72
C GLU A 111 -7.51 -20.90 -1.22
N LYS A 112 -6.67 -19.95 -0.84
CA LYS A 112 -6.33 -19.67 0.58
C LYS A 112 -7.39 -18.86 1.32
N GLY A 113 -8.40 -18.32 0.64
CA GLY A 113 -9.50 -17.57 1.23
C GLY A 113 -9.47 -16.05 0.98
N ALA A 114 -8.63 -15.55 0.06
CA ALA A 114 -8.73 -14.15 -0.37
C ALA A 114 -9.98 -13.91 -1.22
N THR A 115 -10.51 -12.69 -1.14
CA THR A 115 -11.50 -12.17 -2.09
C THR A 115 -10.90 -10.99 -2.86
N PHE A 116 -11.02 -10.99 -4.18
CA PHE A 116 -10.55 -9.90 -5.02
C PHE A 116 -11.71 -9.20 -5.73
N HIS A 117 -11.71 -7.87 -5.70
CA HIS A 117 -12.62 -6.99 -6.42
C HIS A 117 -11.83 -6.27 -7.52
N PHE A 118 -11.76 -6.88 -8.70
CA PHE A 118 -11.07 -6.30 -9.85
C PHE A 118 -12.00 -5.43 -10.70
N GLY A 119 -11.47 -4.30 -11.17
CA GLY A 119 -12.15 -3.31 -11.97
C GLY A 119 -12.56 -2.06 -11.21
N PRO A 120 -13.22 -2.13 -10.04
CA PRO A 120 -13.55 -0.95 -9.29
C PRO A 120 -12.36 -0.33 -8.55
N LEU A 121 -12.54 0.96 -8.16
CA LEU A 121 -11.61 1.74 -7.34
C LEU A 121 -12.23 1.97 -5.96
N ALA A 122 -11.43 1.94 -4.91
CA ALA A 122 -11.82 2.47 -3.60
C ALA A 122 -11.89 4.01 -3.68
N THR A 123 -13.02 4.59 -3.28
CA THR A 123 -13.28 6.03 -3.34
C THR A 123 -13.39 6.68 -1.98
N GLU A 124 -13.91 5.96 -0.99
CA GLU A 124 -14.07 6.47 0.37
C GLU A 124 -13.76 5.39 1.39
N VAL A 125 -13.29 5.80 2.56
CA VAL A 125 -13.19 4.98 3.76
C VAL A 125 -13.87 5.71 4.91
N ASN A 126 -14.90 5.08 5.47
CA ASN A 126 -15.69 5.64 6.55
C ASN A 126 -15.65 4.72 7.78
N ARG A 127 -15.80 5.29 8.99
CA ARG A 127 -15.90 4.49 10.23
C ARG A 127 -17.29 3.87 10.34
N VAL A 128 -17.31 2.57 10.67
CA VAL A 128 -18.56 1.84 10.95
C VAL A 128 -18.33 0.98 12.20
N GLY A 129 -18.96 1.36 13.32
CA GLY A 129 -18.68 0.74 14.61
C GLY A 129 -17.21 0.88 15.00
N GLU A 130 -16.57 -0.25 15.30
CA GLU A 130 -15.13 -0.32 15.59
C GLU A 130 -14.26 -0.52 14.34
N GLY A 131 -14.88 -0.73 13.16
CA GLY A 131 -14.21 -1.01 11.90
C GLY A 131 -14.38 0.10 10.87
N TYR A 132 -14.27 -0.31 9.62
CA TYR A 132 -14.30 0.56 8.44
C TYR A 132 -15.17 -0.01 7.34
N ALA A 133 -15.78 0.88 6.56
CA ALA A 133 -16.43 0.58 5.30
C ALA A 133 -15.64 1.24 4.17
N VAL A 134 -15.11 0.46 3.25
CA VAL A 134 -14.44 0.92 2.03
C VAL A 134 -15.46 0.92 0.90
N THR A 135 -15.86 2.09 0.45
CA THR A 135 -16.79 2.28 -0.66
C THR A 135 -16.05 2.23 -1.99
N LEU A 136 -16.61 1.48 -2.93
CA LEU A 136 -16.07 1.35 -4.28
C LEU A 136 -16.89 2.21 -5.27
N ASN A 137 -16.26 2.62 -6.37
CA ASN A 137 -16.90 3.47 -7.39
C ASN A 137 -18.06 2.80 -8.16
N ASN A 138 -18.23 1.48 -8.01
CA ASN A 138 -19.38 0.74 -8.55
C ASN A 138 -20.56 0.64 -7.56
N GLY A 139 -20.41 1.22 -6.36
CA GLY A 139 -21.41 1.22 -5.30
C GLY A 139 -21.30 0.08 -4.29
N ASP A 140 -20.41 -0.88 -4.51
CA ASP A 140 -20.13 -1.94 -3.53
C ASP A 140 -19.37 -1.39 -2.32
N THR A 141 -19.43 -2.12 -1.21
CA THR A 141 -18.74 -1.78 0.03
C THR A 141 -18.03 -2.99 0.61
N ILE A 142 -16.79 -2.80 1.06
CA ILE A 142 -16.01 -3.79 1.79
C ILE A 142 -15.96 -3.35 3.25
N GLU A 143 -16.51 -4.16 4.15
CA GLU A 143 -16.36 -3.94 5.59
C GLU A 143 -15.08 -4.63 6.09
N ALA A 144 -14.29 -3.95 6.93
CA ALA A 144 -13.05 -4.48 7.47
C ALA A 144 -12.70 -3.86 8.83
N ASP A 145 -11.86 -4.55 9.61
CA ASP A 145 -11.34 -4.05 10.89
C ASP A 145 -10.15 -3.12 10.70
N ALA A 146 -9.42 -3.28 9.59
CA ALA A 146 -8.29 -2.46 9.20
C ALA A 146 -8.24 -2.29 7.67
N VAL A 147 -7.68 -1.16 7.21
CA VAL A 147 -7.51 -0.87 5.79
C VAL A 147 -6.04 -0.59 5.50
N LEU A 148 -5.46 -1.34 4.54
CA LEU A 148 -4.09 -1.21 4.09
C LEU A 148 -4.06 -0.71 2.64
N CYS A 149 -3.35 0.40 2.38
CA CYS A 149 -3.09 0.89 1.03
C CYS A 149 -1.76 0.34 0.52
N ALA A 150 -1.80 -0.41 -0.58
CA ALA A 150 -0.67 -1.09 -1.21
C ALA A 150 -0.60 -0.79 -2.72
N VAL A 151 -0.91 0.45 -3.13
CA VAL A 151 -0.94 0.87 -4.55
C VAL A 151 0.44 1.18 -5.11
N GLY A 152 1.49 1.07 -4.31
CA GLY A 152 2.88 1.24 -4.71
C GLY A 152 3.58 2.42 -4.04
N VAL A 153 4.80 2.64 -4.50
CA VAL A 153 5.70 3.68 -4.00
C VAL A 153 6.28 4.48 -5.16
N ARG A 154 6.72 5.70 -4.88
CA ARG A 154 7.47 6.52 -5.82
C ARG A 154 8.85 6.90 -5.26
N PRO A 155 9.90 6.97 -6.08
CA PRO A 155 11.23 7.38 -5.63
C PRO A 155 11.22 8.81 -5.10
N ARG A 156 12.04 9.06 -4.06
CA ARG A 156 12.28 10.41 -3.53
C ARG A 156 13.35 11.12 -4.37
N THR A 157 12.93 11.79 -5.42
CA THR A 157 13.83 12.41 -6.41
C THR A 157 13.98 13.93 -6.28
N THR A 158 13.21 14.57 -5.40
CA THR A 158 13.16 16.03 -5.26
C THR A 158 14.54 16.64 -5.05
N LEU A 159 15.31 16.12 -4.08
CA LEU A 159 16.66 16.65 -3.80
C LEU A 159 17.62 16.51 -5.00
N ALA A 160 17.53 15.39 -5.74
CA ALA A 160 18.33 15.20 -6.95
C ALA A 160 17.97 16.23 -8.03
N SER A 161 16.67 16.43 -8.27
CA SER A 161 16.18 17.41 -9.25
C SER A 161 16.57 18.84 -8.85
N GLU A 162 16.43 19.22 -7.59
CA GLU A 162 16.83 20.53 -7.08
C GLU A 162 18.34 20.77 -7.18
N ALA A 163 19.13 19.69 -7.07
CA ALA A 163 20.58 19.72 -7.29
C ALA A 163 20.98 19.76 -8.79
N GLY A 164 20.02 19.79 -9.71
CA GLY A 164 20.27 19.82 -11.16
C GLY A 164 20.68 18.47 -11.74
N ILE A 165 20.47 17.37 -11.02
CA ILE A 165 20.72 16.01 -11.51
C ILE A 165 19.53 15.60 -12.38
N GLU A 166 19.82 15.03 -13.54
CA GLU A 166 18.78 14.50 -14.43
C GLU A 166 18.10 13.31 -13.76
N VAL A 167 16.78 13.37 -13.66
CA VAL A 167 15.93 12.33 -13.05
C VAL A 167 14.96 11.80 -14.08
N ASN A 168 14.87 10.48 -14.22
CA ASN A 168 13.87 9.83 -15.07
C ASN A 168 12.78 9.18 -14.20
N ARG A 169 13.05 8.01 -13.63
CA ARG A 169 12.08 7.30 -12.77
C ARG A 169 12.54 7.18 -11.31
N GLY A 170 13.76 7.53 -11.03
CA GLY A 170 14.44 7.44 -9.75
C GLY A 170 15.91 7.20 -9.94
#